data_4c6e606a23fc21c4fb2a50befec8408c
#
_entry.id   4c6e606a23fc21c4fb2a50befec8408c
#
_cell.length_a   1.000
_cell.length_b   1.000
_cell.length_c   1.000
_cell.angle_alpha   90.00
_cell.angle_beta   90.00
_cell.angle_gamma   90.00
#
_symmetry.space_group_name_H-M   'P 1'
#
loop_
_entity.id
_entity.type
_entity.pdbx_description
1 polymer ?
#
loop_
_entity_poly.entity_id
_entity_poly.type
_entity_poly.pdbx_seq_one_letter_code
_entity_poly.pdbx_strand_id
1 'polypeptide(L)'
;MKYFTTDTHFGHPLVSVLRGFTTFDPGHTQYDALLSSQGRKAAEDWVKGVVLDDSRLNFRKAADTDAHDEAIVANINRIVGEDDELWILGDIGYRTSVRHLKSCLRQLRCRHLHAVIGNHDDWWLDDAPARDLFESIEPNSTAELTGLGIGRPQATETVNLSHFPYREDLAYGWPDDAVRFRDQALPFDGHRLLYGHTCLLYT
;
A
#
# COMPACT_ATOMS: atom_id res chain seq x y z
N MET A 1 11.73 -11.20 -11.89
CA MET A 1 10.32 -10.92 -12.30
C MET A 1 9.93 -9.58 -11.72
N LYS A 2 8.84 -8.91 -12.26
CA LYS A 2 8.35 -7.64 -11.68
C LYS A 2 7.13 -7.90 -10.81
N TYR A 3 7.14 -7.37 -9.60
CA TYR A 3 6.04 -7.42 -8.64
C TYR A 3 5.61 -6.01 -8.26
N PHE A 4 4.33 -5.84 -7.96
CA PHE A 4 3.75 -4.55 -7.63
C PHE A 4 2.95 -4.68 -6.34
N THR A 5 3.13 -3.72 -5.45
CA THR A 5 2.33 -3.54 -4.24
C THR A 5 2.09 -2.05 -4.03
N THR A 6 1.18 -1.70 -3.15
CA THR A 6 0.86 -0.31 -2.83
C THR A 6 0.40 -0.20 -1.39
N ASP A 7 0.40 1.02 -0.86
CA ASP A 7 -0.24 1.35 0.42
C ASP A 7 0.22 0.42 1.55
N THR A 8 1.52 0.14 1.66
CA THR A 8 2.06 -0.69 2.73
C THR A 8 1.81 -0.07 4.10
N HIS A 9 1.83 1.27 4.18
CA HIS A 9 1.52 2.03 5.39
C HIS A 9 2.28 1.53 6.64
N PHE A 10 3.55 1.19 6.49
CA PHE A 10 4.37 0.74 7.61
C PHE A 10 4.25 1.69 8.81
N GLY A 11 4.00 1.11 9.97
CA GLY A 11 3.86 1.82 11.24
C GLY A 11 2.58 2.66 11.39
N HIS A 12 1.60 2.55 10.49
CA HIS A 12 0.37 3.36 10.53
C HIS A 12 -0.70 2.76 11.44
N PRO A 13 -0.97 3.35 12.64
CA PRO A 13 -1.86 2.71 13.62
C PRO A 13 -3.29 2.52 13.13
N LEU A 14 -3.87 3.50 12.41
CA LEU A 14 -5.25 3.38 11.95
C LEU A 14 -5.39 2.29 10.89
N VAL A 15 -4.46 2.23 9.94
CA VAL A 15 -4.48 1.23 8.88
C VAL A 15 -4.27 -0.18 9.46
N SER A 16 -3.36 -0.33 10.44
CA SER A 16 -3.17 -1.59 11.13
C SER A 16 -4.47 -2.09 11.76
N VAL A 17 -5.17 -1.22 12.50
CA VAL A 17 -6.49 -1.55 13.09
C VAL A 17 -7.51 -1.94 12.03
N LEU A 18 -7.64 -1.15 10.95
CA LEU A 18 -8.61 -1.43 9.87
C LEU A 18 -8.33 -2.75 9.14
N ARG A 19 -7.08 -3.17 9.15
CA ARG A 19 -6.64 -4.48 8.63
C ARG A 19 -6.68 -5.60 9.68
N GLY A 20 -7.27 -5.35 10.84
CA GLY A 20 -7.49 -6.34 11.90
C GLY A 20 -6.30 -6.58 12.82
N PHE A 21 -5.17 -5.85 12.66
CA PHE A 21 -4.01 -5.97 13.53
C PHE A 21 -4.22 -5.18 14.82
N THR A 22 -4.78 -5.86 15.82
CA THR A 22 -5.15 -5.26 17.10
C THR A 22 -4.61 -6.02 18.29
N THR A 23 -4.32 -5.30 19.36
CA THR A 23 -3.83 -5.89 20.62
C THR A 23 -4.89 -6.71 21.35
N PHE A 24 -6.18 -6.56 21.02
CA PHE A 24 -7.29 -7.32 21.63
C PHE A 24 -7.71 -8.56 20.82
N ASP A 25 -7.23 -8.71 19.58
CA ASP A 25 -7.43 -9.91 18.75
C ASP A 25 -6.08 -10.44 18.24
N PRO A 26 -5.21 -10.93 19.14
CA PRO A 26 -3.89 -11.42 18.73
C PRO A 26 -4.03 -12.59 17.75
N GLY A 27 -3.29 -12.50 16.65
CA GLY A 27 -3.32 -13.52 15.59
C GLY A 27 -4.55 -13.47 14.68
N HIS A 28 -5.30 -12.36 14.71
CA HIS A 28 -6.44 -12.13 13.80
C HIS A 28 -7.61 -13.13 13.90
N THR A 29 -7.74 -13.83 15.02
CA THR A 29 -8.68 -14.95 15.14
C THR A 29 -10.13 -14.56 14.83
N GLN A 30 -10.60 -13.49 15.45
CA GLN A 30 -11.95 -12.99 15.23
C GLN A 30 -12.11 -12.28 13.89
N TYR A 31 -11.11 -11.51 13.51
CA TYR A 31 -11.10 -10.81 12.22
C TYR A 31 -11.15 -11.79 11.05
N ASP A 32 -10.31 -12.83 11.05
CA ASP A 32 -10.26 -13.85 10.02
C ASP A 32 -11.57 -14.70 9.97
N ALA A 33 -12.15 -14.99 11.14
CA ALA A 33 -13.43 -15.69 11.20
C ALA A 33 -14.55 -14.87 10.55
N LEU A 34 -14.62 -13.57 10.80
CA LEU A 34 -15.59 -12.67 10.17
C LEU A 34 -15.30 -12.47 8.69
N LEU A 35 -14.03 -12.27 8.32
CA LEU A 35 -13.61 -12.14 6.93
C LEU A 35 -14.03 -13.35 6.10
N SER A 36 -13.80 -14.55 6.62
CA SER A 36 -14.11 -15.81 5.94
C SER A 36 -15.60 -16.11 5.87
N SER A 37 -16.37 -15.77 6.91
CA SER A 37 -17.79 -16.14 7.01
C SER A 37 -18.76 -15.09 6.51
N GLN A 38 -18.40 -13.79 6.62
CA GLN A 38 -19.29 -12.66 6.33
C GLN A 38 -18.68 -11.63 5.38
N GLY A 39 -17.42 -11.82 5.01
CA GLY A 39 -16.69 -10.93 4.13
C GLY A 39 -16.05 -9.73 4.82
N ARG A 40 -15.27 -8.99 4.04
CA ARG A 40 -14.40 -7.92 4.52
C ARG A 40 -15.13 -6.80 5.27
N LYS A 41 -16.27 -6.35 4.71
CA LYS A 41 -17.02 -5.26 5.35
C LYS A 41 -17.42 -5.60 6.78
N ALA A 42 -17.86 -6.83 7.03
CA ALA A 42 -18.24 -7.27 8.37
C ALA A 42 -17.06 -7.31 9.33
N ALA A 43 -15.89 -7.77 8.87
CA ALA A 43 -14.65 -7.77 9.67
C ALA A 43 -14.20 -6.34 10.02
N GLU A 44 -14.21 -5.42 9.03
CA GLU A 44 -13.88 -4.01 9.26
C GLU A 44 -14.88 -3.30 10.17
N ASP A 45 -16.17 -3.51 9.96
CA ASP A 45 -17.22 -2.89 10.78
C ASP A 45 -17.13 -3.38 12.24
N TRP A 46 -16.81 -4.64 12.44
CA TRP A 46 -16.58 -5.19 13.78
C TRP A 46 -15.40 -4.50 14.46
N VAL A 47 -14.24 -4.44 13.82
CA VAL A 47 -13.06 -3.82 14.43
C VAL A 47 -13.25 -2.32 14.65
N LYS A 48 -13.92 -1.64 13.73
CA LYS A 48 -14.29 -0.23 13.90
C LYS A 48 -15.20 -0.04 15.12
N GLY A 49 -16.21 -0.88 15.30
CA GLY A 49 -17.12 -0.83 16.46
C GLY A 49 -16.39 -1.04 17.78
N VAL A 50 -15.50 -2.03 17.88
CA VAL A 50 -14.73 -2.28 19.11
C VAL A 50 -13.76 -1.13 19.43
N VAL A 51 -13.07 -0.59 18.41
CA VAL A 51 -12.01 0.42 18.61
C VAL A 51 -12.57 1.83 18.72
N LEU A 52 -13.64 2.16 17.98
CA LEU A 52 -14.16 3.51 17.88
C LEU A 52 -15.29 3.81 18.88
N ASP A 53 -15.85 2.79 19.51
CA ASP A 53 -16.94 2.95 20.50
C ASP A 53 -16.48 3.71 21.75
N ASP A 54 -15.17 3.69 22.05
CA ASP A 54 -14.55 4.36 23.21
C ASP A 54 -13.85 5.70 22.94
N SER A 55 -13.89 6.22 21.76
CA SER A 55 -13.28 7.45 21.23
C SER A 55 -12.15 7.20 20.22
N ARG A 56 -12.08 8.08 19.21
CA ARG A 56 -11.06 8.09 18.14
C ARG A 56 -9.60 8.11 18.63
N LEU A 57 -9.38 8.30 19.91
CA LEU A 57 -8.03 8.33 20.51
C LEU A 57 -7.53 6.93 20.88
N ASN A 58 -8.41 5.93 20.97
CA ASN A 58 -8.05 4.60 21.44
C ASN A 58 -7.45 3.72 20.34
N PHE A 59 -7.68 4.00 19.06
CA PHE A 59 -7.12 3.18 17.97
C PHE A 59 -5.58 3.08 18.01
N ARG A 60 -4.88 4.12 18.47
CA ARG A 60 -3.41 4.10 18.59
C ARG A 60 -2.91 3.13 19.64
N LYS A 61 -3.70 2.92 20.71
CA LYS A 61 -3.37 1.96 21.78
C LYS A 61 -3.80 0.55 21.42
N ALA A 62 -4.84 0.44 20.63
CA ALA A 62 -5.38 -0.84 20.15
C ALA A 62 -4.62 -1.39 18.95
N ALA A 63 -3.90 -0.55 18.20
CA ALA A 63 -3.16 -0.96 17.02
C ALA A 63 -1.94 -1.82 17.39
N ASP A 64 -1.82 -2.97 16.74
CA ASP A 64 -0.60 -3.78 16.72
C ASP A 64 0.14 -3.51 15.40
N THR A 65 0.88 -2.40 15.37
CA THR A 65 1.62 -1.98 14.17
C THR A 65 2.79 -2.92 13.86
N ASP A 66 3.39 -3.52 14.87
CA ASP A 66 4.52 -4.44 14.68
C ASP A 66 4.04 -5.71 13.98
N ALA A 67 2.95 -6.32 14.46
CA ALA A 67 2.36 -7.49 13.81
C ALA A 67 1.88 -7.21 12.39
N HIS A 68 1.31 -6.01 12.14
CA HIS A 68 0.93 -5.56 10.80
C HIS A 68 2.14 -5.50 9.86
N ASP A 69 3.21 -4.85 10.29
CA ASP A 69 4.40 -4.64 9.47
C ASP A 69 5.14 -5.95 9.22
N GLU A 70 5.24 -6.81 10.23
CA GLU A 70 5.80 -8.16 10.10
C GLU A 70 5.01 -9.00 9.08
N ALA A 71 3.68 -8.94 9.10
CA ALA A 71 2.83 -9.66 8.17
C ALA A 71 3.03 -9.18 6.72
N ILE A 72 3.15 -7.87 6.49
CA ILE A 72 3.43 -7.31 5.16
C ILE A 72 4.79 -7.79 4.66
N VAL A 73 5.83 -7.65 5.47
CA VAL A 73 7.19 -8.10 5.12
C VAL A 73 7.20 -9.60 4.82
N ALA A 74 6.58 -10.41 5.67
CA ALA A 74 6.50 -11.85 5.48
C ALA A 74 5.78 -12.23 4.16
N ASN A 75 4.66 -11.57 3.86
CA ASN A 75 3.91 -11.80 2.63
C ASN A 75 4.69 -11.42 1.38
N ILE A 76 5.36 -10.27 1.38
CA ILE A 76 6.22 -9.86 0.27
C ILE A 76 7.35 -10.88 0.09
N ASN A 77 8.07 -11.22 1.16
CA ASN A 77 9.20 -12.14 1.11
C ASN A 77 8.82 -13.58 0.73
N ARG A 78 7.57 -13.97 0.91
CA ARG A 78 7.06 -15.28 0.48
C ARG A 78 6.93 -15.38 -1.04
N ILE A 79 6.73 -14.25 -1.71
CA ILE A 79 6.40 -14.19 -3.15
C ILE A 79 7.57 -13.64 -3.96
N VAL A 80 8.22 -12.59 -3.45
CA VAL A 80 9.27 -11.84 -4.16
C VAL A 80 10.65 -12.37 -3.76
N GLY A 81 11.42 -12.79 -4.75
CA GLY A 81 12.79 -13.29 -4.57
C GLY A 81 13.83 -12.16 -4.52
N GLU A 82 15.08 -12.52 -4.22
CA GLU A 82 16.18 -11.55 -4.07
C GLU A 82 16.49 -10.77 -5.36
N ASP A 83 16.42 -11.43 -6.50
CA ASP A 83 16.77 -10.87 -7.82
C ASP A 83 15.53 -10.44 -8.62
N ASP A 84 14.36 -10.40 -7.97
CA ASP A 84 13.14 -9.84 -8.55
C ASP A 84 13.10 -8.32 -8.37
N GLU A 85 12.28 -7.64 -9.13
CA GLU A 85 11.99 -6.21 -8.97
C GLU A 85 10.68 -6.04 -8.18
N LEU A 86 10.71 -5.23 -7.13
CA LEU A 86 9.52 -4.84 -6.38
C LEU A 86 9.24 -3.35 -6.52
N TRP A 87 8.09 -3.03 -7.07
CA TRP A 87 7.55 -1.68 -7.16
C TRP A 87 6.53 -1.44 -6.05
N ILE A 88 6.75 -0.41 -5.23
CA ILE A 88 5.81 0.05 -4.20
C ILE A 88 5.17 1.35 -4.71
N LEU A 89 3.88 1.29 -5.03
CA LEU A 89 3.15 2.37 -5.68
C LEU A 89 2.57 3.36 -4.67
N GLY A 90 3.43 3.89 -3.81
CA GLY A 90 3.14 4.96 -2.86
C GLY A 90 2.55 4.52 -1.52
N ASP A 91 2.49 5.48 -0.62
CA ASP A 91 2.03 5.34 0.76
C ASP A 91 2.77 4.23 1.52
N ILE A 92 4.10 4.30 1.46
CA ILE A 92 5.00 3.26 1.99
C ILE A 92 4.94 3.21 3.51
N GLY A 93 4.88 4.38 4.16
CA GLY A 93 4.73 4.47 5.62
C GLY A 93 4.10 5.79 6.05
N TYR A 94 3.46 5.81 7.21
CA TYR A 94 2.84 7.02 7.73
C TYR A 94 2.73 7.05 9.24
N ARG A 95 2.95 8.23 9.85
CA ARG A 95 2.86 8.47 11.31
C ARG A 95 3.78 7.58 12.14
N THR A 96 4.90 7.21 11.57
CA THR A 96 5.97 6.42 12.19
C THR A 96 7.30 7.16 12.10
N SER A 97 8.39 6.58 12.57
CA SER A 97 9.72 7.16 12.41
C SER A 97 10.40 6.64 11.15
N VAL A 98 11.27 7.46 10.54
CA VAL A 98 12.11 7.02 9.40
C VAL A 98 12.98 5.81 9.80
N ARG A 99 13.39 5.73 11.06
CA ARG A 99 14.14 4.57 11.58
C ARG A 99 13.31 3.29 11.48
N HIS A 100 12.04 3.34 11.86
CA HIS A 100 11.12 2.20 11.79
C HIS A 100 10.86 1.80 10.33
N LEU A 101 10.54 2.78 9.47
CA LEU A 101 10.38 2.54 8.03
C LEU A 101 11.59 1.84 7.42
N LYS A 102 12.80 2.35 7.68
CA LYS A 102 14.05 1.70 7.22
C LYS A 102 14.21 0.30 7.78
N SER A 103 13.76 0.04 9.00
CA SER A 103 13.81 -1.31 9.60
C SER A 103 12.91 -2.28 8.84
N CYS A 104 11.70 -1.87 8.46
CA CYS A 104 10.78 -2.70 7.68
C CYS A 104 11.34 -2.96 6.28
N LEU A 105 11.77 -1.92 5.57
CA LEU A 105 12.32 -2.05 4.21
C LEU A 105 13.55 -2.95 4.15
N ARG A 106 14.46 -2.89 5.14
CA ARG A 106 15.65 -3.74 5.20
C ARG A 106 15.37 -5.21 5.47
N GLN A 107 14.18 -5.56 5.91
CA GLN A 107 13.76 -6.95 6.08
C GLN A 107 13.21 -7.56 4.77
N LEU A 108 12.97 -6.73 3.75
CA LEU A 108 12.62 -7.23 2.41
C LEU A 108 13.85 -7.92 1.79
N ARG A 109 13.65 -9.11 1.24
CA ARG A 109 14.72 -9.89 0.59
C ARG A 109 15.08 -9.34 -0.77
N CYS A 110 14.12 -8.75 -1.46
CA CYS A 110 14.29 -8.15 -2.78
C CYS A 110 15.34 -7.03 -2.72
N ARG A 111 16.30 -7.06 -3.63
CA ARG A 111 17.36 -6.04 -3.73
C ARG A 111 16.99 -4.88 -4.65
N HIS A 112 16.08 -5.11 -5.57
CA HIS A 112 15.67 -4.15 -6.59
C HIS A 112 14.33 -3.51 -6.19
N LEU A 113 14.40 -2.56 -5.25
CA LEU A 113 13.24 -1.83 -4.77
C LEU A 113 13.05 -0.54 -5.57
N HIS A 114 11.84 -0.31 -6.01
CA HIS A 114 11.43 0.92 -6.69
C HIS A 114 10.21 1.51 -6.01
N ALA A 115 10.12 2.84 -5.95
CA ALA A 115 9.01 3.54 -5.36
C ALA A 115 8.38 4.52 -6.33
N VAL A 116 7.06 4.56 -6.34
CA VAL A 116 6.26 5.71 -6.78
C VAL A 116 5.83 6.46 -5.54
N ILE A 117 5.84 7.79 -5.58
CA ILE A 117 5.53 8.64 -4.43
C ILE A 117 4.03 8.72 -4.21
N GLY A 118 3.57 8.40 -2.99
CA GLY A 118 2.19 8.59 -2.55
C GLY A 118 1.99 9.89 -1.74
N ASN A 119 0.75 10.19 -1.38
CA ASN A 119 0.42 11.42 -0.65
C ASN A 119 0.87 11.40 0.82
N HIS A 120 1.32 10.28 1.31
CA HIS A 120 1.85 10.12 2.67
C HIS A 120 3.37 9.92 2.73
N ASP A 121 4.10 10.12 1.63
CA ASP A 121 5.53 9.80 1.58
C ASP A 121 6.47 10.99 1.82
N ASP A 122 6.02 12.24 1.71
CA ASP A 122 6.84 13.46 1.79
C ASP A 122 7.79 13.50 2.99
N TRP A 123 7.37 12.96 4.14
CA TRP A 123 8.09 13.06 5.40
C TRP A 123 9.39 12.24 5.48
N TRP A 124 9.56 11.22 4.64
CA TRP A 124 10.77 10.39 4.64
C TRP A 124 11.69 10.67 3.43
N LEU A 125 11.21 11.38 2.41
CA LEU A 125 11.97 11.64 1.18
C LEU A 125 13.22 12.49 1.41
N ASP A 126 13.30 13.25 2.49
CA ASP A 126 14.50 14.03 2.86
C ASP A 126 15.57 13.18 3.56
N ASP A 127 15.26 11.96 4.00
CA ASP A 127 16.24 11.06 4.63
C ASP A 127 17.02 10.28 3.55
N ALA A 128 18.24 10.74 3.24
CA ALA A 128 19.06 10.08 2.23
C ALA A 128 19.26 8.57 2.49
N PRO A 129 19.55 8.09 3.73
CA PRO A 129 19.64 6.67 4.01
C PRO A 129 18.34 5.86 3.83
N ALA A 130 17.17 6.50 3.80
CA ALA A 130 15.92 5.84 3.43
C ALA A 130 15.80 5.73 1.90
N ARG A 131 16.14 6.80 1.19
CA ARG A 131 16.14 6.81 -0.28
C ARG A 131 17.13 5.82 -0.88
N ASP A 132 18.29 5.66 -0.25
CA ASP A 132 19.35 4.73 -0.69
C ASP A 132 18.93 3.24 -0.65
N LEU A 133 17.77 2.93 -0.07
CA LEU A 133 17.19 1.59 -0.11
C LEU A 133 16.47 1.29 -1.43
N PHE A 134 16.23 2.30 -2.26
CA PHE A 134 15.52 2.17 -3.53
C PHE A 134 16.46 2.44 -4.70
N GLU A 135 16.32 1.69 -5.77
CA GLU A 135 17.00 1.96 -7.05
C GLU A 135 16.39 3.16 -7.79
N SER A 136 15.09 3.37 -7.63
CA SER A 136 14.40 4.55 -8.15
C SER A 136 13.28 5.00 -7.24
N ILE A 137 13.06 6.32 -7.20
CA ILE A 137 11.93 6.97 -6.51
C ILE A 137 11.41 8.05 -7.46
N GLU A 138 10.20 7.87 -7.94
CA GLU A 138 9.61 8.72 -8.97
C GLU A 138 8.18 9.15 -8.59
N PRO A 139 7.73 10.34 -9.00
CA PRO A 139 6.32 10.73 -8.83
C PRO A 139 5.36 9.80 -9.58
N ASN A 140 5.76 9.39 -10.78
CA ASN A 140 5.09 8.42 -11.64
C ASN A 140 6.16 7.71 -12.47
N SER A 141 5.87 6.50 -12.96
CA SER A 141 6.81 5.73 -13.77
C SER A 141 6.08 4.91 -14.82
N THR A 142 6.80 4.07 -15.55
CA THR A 142 6.25 3.11 -16.50
C THR A 142 6.93 1.75 -16.35
N ALA A 143 6.23 0.69 -16.73
CA ALA A 143 6.81 -0.65 -16.82
C ALA A 143 6.39 -1.35 -18.11
N GLU A 144 7.32 -2.09 -18.71
CA GLU A 144 7.01 -3.03 -19.78
C GLU A 144 6.56 -4.35 -19.16
N LEU A 145 5.31 -4.75 -19.45
CA LEU A 145 4.72 -5.97 -18.96
C LEU A 145 4.26 -6.86 -20.11
N THR A 146 4.48 -8.16 -19.99
CA THR A 146 4.11 -9.15 -21.00
C THR A 146 2.93 -9.99 -20.50
N GLY A 147 2.02 -10.33 -21.39
CA GLY A 147 0.93 -11.26 -21.08
C GLY A 147 -0.32 -10.65 -20.47
N LEU A 148 -0.46 -9.32 -20.46
CA LEU A 148 -1.65 -8.65 -19.94
C LEU A 148 -2.86 -8.73 -20.86
N GLY A 149 -2.67 -9.06 -22.15
CA GLY A 149 -3.74 -9.11 -23.13
C GLY A 149 -4.44 -10.46 -23.18
N ILE A 150 -5.79 -10.47 -23.13
CA ILE A 150 -6.58 -11.67 -23.36
C ILE A 150 -6.33 -12.15 -24.80
N GLY A 151 -5.88 -13.40 -24.95
CA GLY A 151 -5.57 -13.99 -26.26
C GLY A 151 -4.25 -13.51 -26.90
N ARG A 152 -3.43 -12.74 -26.19
CA ARG A 152 -2.11 -12.26 -26.64
C ARG A 152 -1.03 -12.47 -25.56
N PRO A 153 -0.72 -13.70 -25.16
CA PRO A 153 0.18 -14.00 -24.04
C PRO A 153 1.63 -13.55 -24.25
N GLN A 154 2.02 -13.24 -25.47
CA GLN A 154 3.38 -12.78 -25.83
C GLN A 154 3.45 -11.27 -26.11
N ALA A 155 2.35 -10.55 -26.05
CA ALA A 155 2.38 -9.12 -26.27
C ALA A 155 2.96 -8.39 -25.06
N THR A 156 3.92 -7.52 -25.31
CA THR A 156 4.45 -6.58 -24.31
C THR A 156 3.71 -5.25 -24.44
N GLU A 157 3.29 -4.72 -23.34
CA GLU A 157 2.58 -3.44 -23.26
C GLU A 157 3.30 -2.54 -22.26
N THR A 158 3.39 -1.24 -22.58
CA THR A 158 3.77 -0.21 -21.62
C THR A 158 2.59 0.05 -20.69
N VAL A 159 2.85 0.01 -19.39
CA VAL A 159 1.86 0.26 -18.34
C VAL A 159 2.34 1.44 -17.49
N ASN A 160 1.47 2.39 -17.26
CA ASN A 160 1.76 3.49 -16.35
C ASN A 160 1.71 3.02 -14.88
N LEU A 161 2.61 3.57 -14.07
CA LEU A 161 2.70 3.35 -12.62
C LEU A 161 2.47 4.67 -11.91
N SER A 162 1.48 4.74 -11.04
CA SER A 162 1.15 5.93 -10.27
C SER A 162 0.63 5.52 -8.90
N HIS A 163 0.68 6.44 -7.93
CA HIS A 163 -0.06 6.24 -6.69
C HIS A 163 -1.55 6.52 -6.89
N PHE A 164 -1.89 7.48 -7.74
CA PHE A 164 -3.28 7.91 -7.98
C PHE A 164 -3.88 7.24 -9.21
N PRO A 165 -5.21 7.05 -9.25
CA PRO A 165 -5.91 6.71 -10.49
C PRO A 165 -5.69 7.79 -11.54
N TYR A 166 -6.10 7.55 -12.77
CA TYR A 166 -6.11 8.60 -13.78
C TYR A 166 -6.92 9.81 -13.31
N ARG A 167 -6.51 11.00 -13.77
CA ARG A 167 -7.13 12.28 -13.37
C ARG A 167 -8.65 12.30 -13.58
N GLU A 168 -9.10 11.64 -14.61
CA GLU A 168 -10.50 11.50 -14.97
C GLU A 168 -11.28 10.62 -14.00
N ASP A 169 -10.58 9.72 -13.31
CA ASP A 169 -11.16 8.71 -12.39
C ASP A 169 -11.05 9.10 -10.91
N LEU A 170 -10.33 10.18 -10.58
CA LEU A 170 -10.13 10.62 -9.18
C LEU A 170 -11.44 10.79 -8.39
N ALA A 171 -12.49 11.28 -9.06
CA ALA A 171 -13.78 11.53 -8.43
C ALA A 171 -14.54 10.25 -8.02
N TYR A 172 -14.17 9.09 -8.57
CA TYR A 172 -14.81 7.80 -8.22
C TYR A 172 -14.34 7.27 -6.86
N GLY A 173 -13.19 7.73 -6.35
CA GLY A 173 -12.71 7.45 -5.01
C GLY A 173 -13.37 8.37 -3.97
N TRP A 174 -12.57 9.28 -3.43
CA TRP A 174 -13.07 10.33 -2.53
C TRP A 174 -13.40 11.57 -3.37
N PRO A 175 -14.60 12.19 -3.22
CA PRO A 175 -14.99 13.34 -4.03
C PRO A 175 -13.99 14.51 -3.99
N ASP A 176 -13.32 14.70 -2.86
CA ASP A 176 -12.33 15.77 -2.67
C ASP A 176 -11.00 15.49 -3.39
N ASP A 177 -10.71 14.24 -3.74
CA ASP A 177 -9.45 13.84 -4.40
C ASP A 177 -9.34 14.43 -5.80
N ALA A 178 -10.46 14.61 -6.49
CA ALA A 178 -10.51 15.26 -7.80
C ALA A 178 -9.97 16.71 -7.79
N VAL A 179 -10.01 17.37 -6.64
CA VAL A 179 -9.44 18.71 -6.45
C VAL A 179 -8.05 18.61 -5.83
N ARG A 180 -7.90 17.78 -4.80
CA ARG A 180 -6.71 17.72 -3.96
C ARG A 180 -5.49 17.12 -4.66
N PHE A 181 -5.68 16.09 -5.48
CA PHE A 181 -4.58 15.34 -6.10
C PHE A 181 -4.52 15.45 -7.63
N ARG A 182 -5.31 16.36 -8.20
CA ARG A 182 -5.40 16.53 -9.65
C ARG A 182 -4.05 16.73 -10.34
N ASP A 183 -3.17 17.51 -9.74
CA ASP A 183 -1.87 17.84 -10.34
C ASP A 183 -0.84 16.71 -10.18
N GLN A 184 -1.08 15.76 -9.28
CA GLN A 184 -0.24 14.59 -9.04
C GLN A 184 -0.69 13.39 -9.89
N ALA A 185 -1.96 13.31 -10.24
CA ALA A 185 -2.53 12.25 -11.05
C ALA A 185 -2.21 12.43 -12.54
N LEU A 186 -1.89 11.33 -13.20
CA LEU A 186 -1.67 11.30 -14.64
C LEU A 186 -2.97 11.57 -15.41
N PRO A 187 -2.94 12.30 -16.54
CA PRO A 187 -4.05 12.31 -17.48
C PRO A 187 -4.11 10.96 -18.20
N PHE A 188 -5.30 10.53 -18.61
CA PHE A 188 -5.43 9.31 -19.42
C PHE A 188 -4.74 9.50 -20.79
N ASP A 189 -3.83 8.61 -21.12
CA ASP A 189 -3.03 8.61 -22.34
C ASP A 189 -3.22 7.38 -23.23
N GLY A 190 -4.20 6.54 -22.88
CA GLY A 190 -4.51 5.30 -23.60
C GLY A 190 -3.78 4.07 -23.10
N HIS A 191 -2.81 4.20 -22.17
CA HIS A 191 -2.15 3.07 -21.54
C HIS A 191 -2.96 2.53 -20.36
N ARG A 192 -2.66 1.30 -19.95
CA ARG A 192 -3.13 0.75 -18.68
C ARG A 192 -2.41 1.44 -17.54
N LEU A 193 -3.02 1.45 -16.37
CA LEU A 193 -2.47 2.03 -15.15
C LEU A 193 -2.51 1.02 -14.02
N LEU A 194 -1.39 0.85 -13.33
CA LEU A 194 -1.33 0.25 -12.00
C LEU A 194 -1.23 1.39 -10.98
N TYR A 195 -2.13 1.40 -10.02
CA TYR A 195 -2.19 2.48 -9.03
C TYR A 195 -2.62 1.99 -7.64
N GLY A 196 -2.38 2.82 -6.64
CA GLY A 196 -2.75 2.63 -5.25
C GLY A 196 -3.88 3.55 -4.77
N HIS A 197 -3.67 4.22 -3.61
CA HIS A 197 -4.52 5.27 -3.04
C HIS A 197 -5.95 4.85 -2.62
N THR A 198 -6.50 3.81 -3.23
CA THR A 198 -7.89 3.36 -3.00
C THR A 198 -7.98 2.12 -2.11
N CYS A 199 -6.90 1.76 -1.42
CA CYS A 199 -6.78 0.47 -0.73
C CYS A 199 -7.86 0.24 0.36
N LEU A 200 -8.46 1.29 0.90
CA LEU A 200 -9.54 1.20 1.89
C LEU A 200 -10.96 1.32 1.29
N LEU A 201 -11.08 1.57 -0.03
CA LEU A 201 -12.37 1.74 -0.70
C LEU A 201 -12.86 0.47 -1.40
N TYR A 202 -11.96 -0.31 -1.98
CA TYR A 202 -12.31 -1.42 -2.88
C TYR A 202 -11.74 -2.78 -2.47
N THR A 203 -11.14 -2.87 -1.33
CA THR A 203 -10.51 -4.10 -0.89
C THR A 203 -11.33 -4.84 0.13
#